data_9a112c2272416c8756ea39474162f199
#
_entry.id   9a112c2272416c8756ea39474162f199
#
_cell.length_a   1.000
_cell.length_b   1.000
_cell.length_c   1.000
_cell.angle_alpha   90.00
_cell.angle_beta   90.00
_cell.angle_gamma   90.00
#
_symmetry.space_group_name_H-M   'P 1'
#
loop_
_entity.id
_entity.type
_entity.pdbx_description
1 polymer ?
#
loop_
_entity_poly.entity_id
_entity_poly.type
_entity_poly.pdbx_seq_one_letter_code
_entity_poly.pdbx_strand_id
1 'polypeptide(L)'
;GNLILWGFRLHVPALVNPSLSASYKAGRVCRGSNMSDLFLTVLLTLDATIRVSSPLILAAMAGLFAERSGVVDIGLEGKMLASAFAAASVAALVGTPWAGLGAAIIVSCSLAMLHGFATITHRGDQIVSGVAINILVGGLTIILGLAWFHQGGLTPALNNDSRFLSITLPFAEQLAFIPVLGPIYKELISGHTILVYVAFAVVPMVWWVVFCTRFGLRLRAVGENPTAVDTAGLSVIKLRYKALLIGGVLCGVAGAYLSTAHNAQFTRDMTAGQGYIALAALIFGKW
;
A
#
# COMPACT_ATOMS: atom_id res chain seq x y z
N GLY A 1 18.29 35.58 -27.88
CA GLY A 1 19.50 35.74 -27.12
C GLY A 1 20.09 34.38 -26.81
N ASN A 2 21.26 34.06 -27.40
CA ASN A 2 21.98 32.80 -27.24
C ASN A 2 22.58 32.73 -25.83
N LEU A 3 22.21 31.72 -25.04
CA LEU A 3 22.94 31.27 -23.87
C LEU A 3 23.62 29.96 -24.21
N ILE A 4 24.95 30.02 -24.36
CA ILE A 4 25.84 28.88 -24.54
C ILE A 4 26.23 28.42 -23.12
N LEU A 5 25.79 27.26 -22.73
CA LEU A 5 26.34 26.52 -21.60
C LEU A 5 26.53 25.05 -22.01
N TRP A 6 27.81 24.67 -22.14
CA TRP A 6 28.32 23.30 -22.27
C TRP A 6 27.70 22.42 -23.37
N GLY A 7 28.11 22.63 -24.61
CA GLY A 7 28.43 21.58 -25.60
C GLY A 7 27.32 20.61 -26.07
N PHE A 8 26.04 20.73 -25.70
CA PHE A 8 24.97 19.86 -26.19
C PHE A 8 23.89 20.69 -26.91
N ARG A 9 23.83 20.57 -28.24
CA ARG A 9 22.73 21.07 -29.05
C ARG A 9 21.55 20.12 -28.92
N LEU A 10 20.58 20.44 -28.06
CA LEU A 10 19.26 19.80 -28.10
C LEU A 10 18.43 20.46 -29.22
N HIS A 11 18.22 19.71 -30.28
CA HIS A 11 17.27 20.08 -31.34
C HIS A 11 15.86 19.76 -30.84
N VAL A 12 15.14 20.78 -30.38
CA VAL A 12 13.73 20.68 -30.03
C VAL A 12 12.90 20.94 -31.27
N PRO A 13 12.10 19.98 -31.78
CA PRO A 13 11.25 20.22 -32.91
C PRO A 13 10.13 21.23 -32.52
N ALA A 14 10.03 22.28 -33.30
CA ALA A 14 9.00 23.31 -33.19
C ALA A 14 7.62 22.75 -33.60
N LEU A 15 6.90 22.14 -32.67
CA LEU A 15 5.48 21.77 -32.81
C LEU A 15 4.72 22.05 -31.51
N VAL A 16 4.73 23.26 -31.03
CA VAL A 16 3.74 23.76 -30.08
C VAL A 16 3.22 25.08 -30.59
N ASN A 17 1.98 25.07 -31.01
CA ASN A 17 1.25 26.22 -31.50
C ASN A 17 1.23 27.32 -30.40
N PRO A 18 1.89 28.49 -30.61
CA PRO A 18 2.11 29.48 -29.55
C PRO A 18 0.81 30.19 -29.11
N SER A 19 -0.29 30.05 -29.85
CA SER A 19 -1.58 30.68 -29.53
C SER A 19 -2.35 29.97 -28.39
N LEU A 20 -2.11 28.68 -28.13
CA LEU A 20 -2.78 27.93 -27.04
C LEU A 20 -2.09 28.06 -25.68
N SER A 21 -0.78 28.37 -25.65
CA SER A 21 -0.04 28.51 -24.42
C SER A 21 -0.19 29.89 -23.73
N ALA A 22 -0.46 30.91 -24.47
CA ALA A 22 -0.63 32.27 -23.95
C ALA A 22 -2.00 32.48 -23.29
N SER A 23 -3.06 31.88 -23.80
CA SER A 23 -4.41 31.98 -23.22
C SER A 23 -4.55 31.17 -21.92
N TYR A 24 -3.79 30.07 -21.79
CA TYR A 24 -3.83 29.20 -20.57
C TYR A 24 -3.02 29.79 -19.40
N LYS A 25 -1.98 30.59 -19.66
CA LYS A 25 -1.13 31.17 -18.60
C LYS A 25 -1.62 32.55 -18.10
N ALA A 26 -2.33 33.31 -18.91
CA ALA A 26 -2.76 34.68 -18.53
C ALA A 26 -4.03 34.71 -17.67
N GLY A 27 -4.82 33.64 -17.66
CA GLY A 27 -6.12 33.62 -16.92
C GLY A 27 -6.05 33.17 -15.45
N ARG A 28 -4.91 32.78 -14.92
CA ARG A 28 -4.83 32.11 -13.62
C ARG A 28 -4.02 32.80 -12.52
N VAL A 29 -3.45 33.96 -12.76
CA VAL A 29 -2.56 34.58 -11.75
C VAL A 29 -3.25 35.64 -10.89
N CYS A 30 -4.46 36.08 -11.21
CA CYS A 30 -5.18 37.10 -10.44
C CYS A 30 -6.68 36.79 -10.28
N ARG A 31 -7.03 35.56 -9.89
CA ARG A 31 -8.36 35.30 -9.32
C ARG A 31 -8.17 35.08 -7.85
N GLY A 32 -8.61 36.05 -7.04
CA GLY A 32 -8.67 35.88 -5.59
C GLY A 32 -9.32 34.52 -5.30
N SER A 33 -8.67 33.69 -4.51
CA SER A 33 -9.19 32.38 -4.13
C SER A 33 -10.53 32.59 -3.43
N ASN A 34 -11.63 32.34 -4.14
CA ASN A 34 -12.94 32.39 -3.54
C ASN A 34 -12.97 31.29 -2.45
N MET A 35 -13.66 31.53 -1.36
CA MET A 35 -13.84 30.57 -0.25
C MET A 35 -14.24 29.18 -0.75
N SER A 36 -14.99 29.10 -1.86
CA SER A 36 -15.37 27.87 -2.55
C SER A 36 -14.18 27.14 -3.19
N ASP A 37 -13.21 27.87 -3.76
CA ASP A 37 -12.04 27.27 -4.40
C ASP A 37 -11.07 26.71 -3.36
N LEU A 38 -10.92 27.40 -2.21
CA LEU A 38 -10.15 26.92 -1.07
C LEU A 38 -10.78 25.66 -0.49
N PHE A 39 -12.09 25.66 -0.28
CA PHE A 39 -12.83 24.50 0.25
C PHE A 39 -12.70 23.28 -0.67
N LEU A 40 -12.85 23.45 -1.99
CA LEU A 40 -12.67 22.37 -2.96
C LEU A 40 -11.22 21.85 -2.94
N THR A 41 -10.23 22.72 -2.86
CA THR A 41 -8.83 22.33 -2.79
C THR A 41 -8.54 21.49 -1.54
N VAL A 42 -9.09 21.86 -0.40
CA VAL A 42 -8.97 21.09 0.85
C VAL A 42 -9.61 19.72 0.69
N LEU A 43 -10.81 19.64 0.12
CA LEU A 43 -11.48 18.34 -0.11
C LEU A 43 -10.67 17.41 -1.03
N LEU A 44 -10.17 17.91 -2.14
CA LEU A 44 -9.33 17.14 -3.06
C LEU A 44 -8.02 16.68 -2.41
N THR A 45 -7.45 17.52 -1.53
CA THR A 45 -6.25 17.14 -0.77
C THR A 45 -6.56 16.05 0.24
N LEU A 46 -7.71 16.10 0.91
CA LEU A 46 -8.17 15.05 1.83
C LEU A 46 -8.45 13.73 1.09
N ASP A 47 -9.11 13.77 -0.07
CA ASP A 47 -9.31 12.59 -0.93
C ASP A 47 -7.97 11.93 -1.31
N ALA A 48 -7.02 12.72 -1.80
CA ALA A 48 -5.68 12.23 -2.12
C ALA A 48 -4.98 11.63 -0.90
N THR A 49 -5.13 12.24 0.28
CA THR A 49 -4.58 11.75 1.55
C THR A 49 -5.16 10.39 1.92
N ILE A 50 -6.47 10.17 1.79
CA ILE A 50 -7.14 8.89 2.03
C ILE A 50 -6.57 7.80 1.13
N ARG A 51 -6.39 8.09 -0.15
CA ARG A 51 -5.86 7.14 -1.13
C ARG A 51 -4.41 6.73 -0.81
N VAL A 52 -3.56 7.68 -0.47
CA VAL A 52 -2.15 7.42 -0.14
C VAL A 52 -1.99 6.76 1.23
N SER A 53 -2.84 7.08 2.20
CA SER A 53 -2.76 6.50 3.55
C SER A 53 -3.26 5.05 3.62
N SER A 54 -4.14 4.62 2.70
CA SER A 54 -4.74 3.29 2.73
C SER A 54 -3.71 2.13 2.76
N PRO A 55 -2.69 2.07 1.89
CA PRO A 55 -1.68 1.01 1.97
C PRO A 55 -0.80 1.12 3.22
N LEU A 56 -0.54 2.34 3.71
CA LEU A 56 0.21 2.58 4.94
C LEU A 56 -0.54 2.05 6.17
N ILE A 57 -1.86 2.27 6.24
CA ILE A 57 -2.71 1.74 7.31
C ILE A 57 -2.67 0.21 7.32
N LEU A 58 -2.84 -0.44 6.17
CA LEU A 58 -2.79 -1.89 6.06
C LEU A 58 -1.43 -2.45 6.47
N ALA A 59 -0.33 -1.82 6.05
CA ALA A 59 1.02 -2.22 6.41
C ALA A 59 1.30 -1.98 7.90
N ALA A 60 0.84 -0.88 8.49
CA ALA A 60 0.96 -0.62 9.92
C ALA A 60 0.19 -1.66 10.74
N MET A 61 -1.04 -2.01 10.32
CA MET A 61 -1.82 -3.06 10.98
C MET A 61 -1.15 -4.45 10.83
N ALA A 62 -0.49 -4.72 9.71
CA ALA A 62 0.31 -5.94 9.53
C ALA A 62 1.49 -5.97 10.52
N GLY A 63 2.23 -4.88 10.64
CA GLY A 63 3.33 -4.71 11.59
C GLY A 63 2.87 -4.87 13.05
N LEU A 64 1.68 -4.36 13.40
CA LEU A 64 1.13 -4.47 14.75
C LEU A 64 1.00 -5.91 15.22
N PHE A 65 0.56 -6.85 14.37
CA PHE A 65 0.47 -8.26 14.74
C PHE A 65 1.86 -8.87 14.98
N ALA A 66 2.83 -8.56 14.15
CA ALA A 66 4.20 -9.04 14.30
C ALA A 66 4.82 -8.53 15.61
N GLU A 67 4.80 -7.24 15.84
CA GLU A 67 5.36 -6.57 17.01
C GLU A 67 4.70 -7.03 18.32
N ARG A 68 3.36 -7.14 18.35
CA ARG A 68 2.63 -7.66 19.51
C ARG A 68 2.93 -9.13 19.81
N SER A 69 3.51 -9.87 18.87
CA SER A 69 4.00 -11.24 19.10
C SER A 69 5.46 -11.30 19.56
N GLY A 70 6.15 -10.16 19.66
CA GLY A 70 7.56 -10.08 19.95
C GLY A 70 8.47 -10.45 18.76
N VAL A 71 7.98 -10.27 17.53
CA VAL A 71 8.74 -10.45 16.29
C VAL A 71 8.77 -9.13 15.54
N VAL A 72 9.95 -8.56 15.37
CA VAL A 72 10.15 -7.33 14.57
C VAL A 72 10.18 -7.68 13.09
N ASP A 73 9.30 -7.08 12.30
CA ASP A 73 9.15 -7.39 10.87
C ASP A 73 9.49 -6.17 10.00
N ILE A 74 10.78 -5.94 9.78
CA ILE A 74 11.28 -4.91 8.86
C ILE A 74 11.04 -5.30 7.39
N GLY A 75 10.75 -6.57 7.11
CA GLY A 75 10.46 -7.08 5.76
C GLY A 75 9.11 -6.65 5.17
N LEU A 76 8.34 -5.79 5.84
CA LEU A 76 7.05 -5.29 5.33
C LEU A 76 7.18 -4.63 3.96
N GLU A 77 8.25 -3.86 3.73
CA GLU A 77 8.53 -3.19 2.45
C GLU A 77 8.65 -4.21 1.31
N GLY A 78 9.49 -5.23 1.47
CA GLY A 78 9.66 -6.28 0.46
C GLY A 78 8.39 -7.11 0.26
N LYS A 79 7.64 -7.41 1.33
CA LYS A 79 6.36 -8.12 1.22
C LYS A 79 5.33 -7.33 0.44
N MET A 80 5.24 -6.02 0.66
CA MET A 80 4.37 -5.12 -0.12
C MET A 80 4.81 -5.06 -1.59
N LEU A 81 6.12 -4.93 -1.85
CA LEU A 81 6.65 -4.85 -3.21
C LEU A 81 6.42 -6.15 -3.98
N ALA A 82 6.72 -7.31 -3.37
CA ALA A 82 6.48 -8.62 -3.97
C ALA A 82 5.00 -8.86 -4.27
N SER A 83 4.12 -8.52 -3.32
CA SER A 83 2.68 -8.67 -3.48
C SER A 83 2.11 -7.73 -4.54
N ALA A 84 2.63 -6.51 -4.67
CA ALA A 84 2.26 -5.58 -5.73
C ALA A 84 2.65 -6.12 -7.12
N PHE A 85 3.87 -6.68 -7.24
CA PHE A 85 4.31 -7.33 -8.48
C PHE A 85 3.46 -8.54 -8.84
N ALA A 86 3.19 -9.42 -7.87
CA ALA A 86 2.37 -10.61 -8.08
C ALA A 86 0.93 -10.26 -8.46
N ALA A 87 0.34 -9.24 -7.80
CA ALA A 87 -1.00 -8.77 -8.11
C ALA A 87 -1.11 -8.26 -9.55
N ALA A 88 -0.19 -7.37 -9.96
CA ALA A 88 -0.19 -6.83 -11.32
C ALA A 88 0.06 -7.91 -12.38
N SER A 89 1.03 -8.80 -12.14
CA SER A 89 1.39 -9.86 -13.06
C SER A 89 0.24 -10.83 -13.30
N VAL A 90 -0.39 -11.33 -12.23
CA VAL A 90 -1.50 -12.28 -12.33
C VAL A 90 -2.77 -11.60 -12.86
N ALA A 91 -3.06 -10.37 -12.45
CA ALA A 91 -4.20 -9.61 -12.98
C ALA A 91 -4.06 -9.33 -14.48
N ALA A 92 -2.84 -9.07 -14.97
CA ALA A 92 -2.57 -8.90 -16.40
C ALA A 92 -2.75 -10.20 -17.21
N LEU A 93 -2.36 -11.36 -16.64
CA LEU A 93 -2.45 -12.66 -17.30
C LEU A 93 -3.87 -13.26 -17.28
N VAL A 94 -4.56 -13.16 -16.14
CA VAL A 94 -5.88 -13.78 -15.92
C VAL A 94 -7.03 -12.84 -16.31
N GLY A 95 -6.79 -11.53 -16.33
CA GLY A 95 -7.81 -10.54 -16.68
C GLY A 95 -8.77 -10.20 -15.54
N THR A 96 -8.52 -10.64 -14.29
CA THR A 96 -9.39 -10.36 -13.15
C THR A 96 -8.58 -9.83 -11.96
N PRO A 97 -9.04 -8.75 -11.28
CA PRO A 97 -8.33 -8.16 -10.15
C PRO A 97 -8.35 -9.07 -8.91
N TRP A 98 -9.36 -9.92 -8.77
CA TRP A 98 -9.49 -10.85 -7.65
C TRP A 98 -8.43 -11.95 -7.68
N ALA A 99 -8.08 -12.46 -8.88
CA ALA A 99 -6.98 -13.40 -9.03
C ALA A 99 -5.64 -12.74 -8.67
N GLY A 100 -5.44 -11.47 -9.06
CA GLY A 100 -4.30 -10.68 -8.66
C GLY A 100 -4.20 -10.51 -7.14
N LEU A 101 -5.31 -10.19 -6.47
CA LEU A 101 -5.37 -10.10 -5.02
C LEU A 101 -5.02 -11.43 -4.34
N GLY A 102 -5.56 -12.54 -4.83
CA GLY A 102 -5.24 -13.88 -4.33
C GLY A 102 -3.74 -14.21 -4.42
N ALA A 103 -3.13 -13.92 -5.58
CA ALA A 103 -1.70 -14.11 -5.79
C ALA A 103 -0.85 -13.22 -4.87
N ALA A 104 -1.25 -11.97 -4.67
CA ALA A 104 -0.60 -11.04 -3.76
C ALA A 104 -0.57 -11.57 -2.32
N ILE A 105 -1.70 -12.07 -1.84
CA ILE A 105 -1.81 -12.65 -0.49
C ILE A 105 -0.92 -13.89 -0.37
N ILE A 106 -0.92 -14.79 -1.35
CA ILE A 106 -0.11 -16.01 -1.33
C ILE A 106 1.38 -15.67 -1.28
N VAL A 107 1.85 -14.75 -2.13
CA VAL A 107 3.26 -14.34 -2.18
C VAL A 107 3.68 -13.65 -0.89
N SER A 108 2.87 -12.73 -0.38
CA SER A 108 3.16 -12.05 0.89
C SER A 108 3.19 -13.03 2.07
N CYS A 109 2.24 -13.97 2.16
CA CYS A 109 2.24 -15.01 3.19
C CYS A 109 3.46 -15.93 3.08
N SER A 110 3.90 -16.26 1.86
CA SER A 110 5.10 -17.09 1.64
C SER A 110 6.36 -16.39 2.16
N LEU A 111 6.50 -15.07 1.91
CA LEU A 111 7.60 -14.27 2.45
C LEU A 111 7.50 -14.09 3.98
N ALA A 112 6.29 -13.97 4.51
CA ALA A 112 6.06 -13.93 5.96
C ALA A 112 6.46 -15.25 6.63
N MET A 113 6.16 -16.39 5.99
CA MET A 113 6.60 -17.70 6.46
C MET A 113 8.12 -17.88 6.37
N LEU A 114 8.75 -17.39 5.29
CA LEU A 114 10.20 -17.39 5.15
C LEU A 114 10.87 -16.57 6.26
N HIS A 115 10.36 -15.37 6.55
CA HIS A 115 10.81 -14.53 7.65
C HIS A 115 10.63 -15.26 9.00
N GLY A 116 9.47 -15.85 9.24
CA GLY A 116 9.19 -16.63 10.45
C GLY A 116 10.10 -17.86 10.59
N PHE A 117 10.39 -18.55 9.49
CA PHE A 117 11.30 -19.69 9.49
C PHE A 117 12.73 -19.26 9.92
N ALA A 118 13.22 -18.16 9.37
CA ALA A 118 14.53 -17.63 9.72
C ALA A 118 14.60 -17.14 11.18
N THR A 119 13.57 -16.44 11.65
CA THR A 119 13.61 -15.73 12.95
C THR A 119 13.03 -16.54 14.11
N ILE A 120 11.97 -17.31 13.90
CA ILE A 120 11.32 -18.09 14.96
C ILE A 120 11.93 -19.48 15.08
N THR A 121 12.10 -20.20 13.95
CA THR A 121 12.60 -21.58 13.95
C THR A 121 14.12 -21.62 14.15
N HIS A 122 14.86 -20.86 13.36
CA HIS A 122 16.32 -20.82 13.45
C HIS A 122 16.85 -19.78 14.42
N ARG A 123 15.98 -18.98 15.06
CA ARG A 123 16.36 -17.94 16.02
C ARG A 123 17.39 -16.94 15.46
N GLY A 124 17.35 -16.71 14.15
CA GLY A 124 18.19 -15.73 13.46
C GLY A 124 17.81 -14.30 13.82
N ASP A 125 18.69 -13.36 13.47
CA ASP A 125 18.44 -11.94 13.66
C ASP A 125 17.26 -11.48 12.79
N GLN A 126 16.29 -10.83 13.45
CA GLN A 126 15.03 -10.41 12.82
C GLN A 126 15.25 -9.25 11.86
N ILE A 127 16.16 -8.33 12.20
CA ILE A 127 16.48 -7.16 11.39
C ILE A 127 17.18 -7.60 10.10
N VAL A 128 18.19 -8.46 10.24
CA VAL A 128 18.96 -8.99 9.10
C VAL A 128 18.05 -9.75 8.15
N SER A 129 17.17 -10.62 8.69
CA SER A 129 16.20 -11.37 7.87
C SER A 129 15.23 -10.44 7.12
N GLY A 130 14.72 -9.40 7.77
CA GLY A 130 13.82 -8.42 7.14
C GLY A 130 14.49 -7.65 6.01
N VAL A 131 15.70 -7.13 6.26
CA VAL A 131 16.48 -6.40 5.25
C VAL A 131 16.86 -7.31 4.07
N ALA A 132 17.25 -8.57 4.34
CA ALA A 132 17.56 -9.54 3.30
C ALA A 132 16.36 -9.80 2.37
N ILE A 133 15.14 -9.91 2.92
CA ILE A 133 13.90 -10.06 2.14
C ILE A 133 13.68 -8.82 1.26
N ASN A 134 13.88 -7.61 1.79
CA ASN A 134 13.68 -6.38 1.03
C ASN A 134 14.63 -6.30 -0.18
N ILE A 135 15.91 -6.62 0.03
CA ILE A 135 16.93 -6.65 -1.05
C ILE A 135 16.60 -7.75 -2.08
N LEU A 136 16.27 -8.95 -1.59
CA LEU A 136 15.91 -10.08 -2.45
C LEU A 136 14.75 -9.72 -3.36
N VAL A 137 13.68 -9.18 -2.81
CA VAL A 137 12.47 -8.83 -3.57
C VAL A 137 12.73 -7.69 -4.53
N GLY A 138 13.48 -6.66 -4.13
CA GLY A 138 13.86 -5.56 -5.01
C GLY A 138 14.58 -6.06 -6.27
N GLY A 139 15.54 -7.00 -6.12
CA GLY A 139 16.20 -7.63 -7.25
C GLY A 139 15.32 -8.60 -8.05
N LEU A 140 14.55 -9.42 -7.34
CA LEU A 140 13.72 -10.47 -7.97
C LEU A 140 12.62 -9.87 -8.85
N THR A 141 11.97 -8.79 -8.44
CA THR A 141 10.92 -8.13 -9.22
C THR A 141 11.43 -7.58 -10.56
N ILE A 142 12.67 -7.09 -10.59
CA ILE A 142 13.31 -6.62 -11.82
C ILE A 142 13.61 -7.79 -12.77
N ILE A 143 14.18 -8.87 -12.24
CA ILE A 143 14.55 -10.06 -13.02
C ILE A 143 13.29 -10.74 -13.60
N LEU A 144 12.27 -10.94 -12.77
CA LEU A 144 11.00 -11.54 -13.20
C LEU A 144 10.25 -10.65 -14.19
N GLY A 145 10.24 -9.32 -14.00
CA GLY A 145 9.65 -8.38 -14.92
C GLY A 145 10.33 -8.43 -16.31
N LEU A 146 11.66 -8.56 -16.32
CA LEU A 146 12.42 -8.73 -17.57
C LEU A 146 12.16 -10.09 -18.22
N ALA A 147 12.13 -11.16 -17.43
CA ALA A 147 11.96 -12.53 -17.94
C ALA A 147 10.55 -12.79 -18.50
N TRP A 148 9.51 -12.27 -17.86
CA TRP A 148 8.11 -12.56 -18.24
C TRP A 148 7.52 -11.52 -19.19
N PHE A 149 7.87 -10.27 -19.02
CA PHE A 149 7.26 -9.16 -19.77
C PHE A 149 8.24 -8.41 -20.67
N HIS A 150 9.52 -8.79 -20.68
CA HIS A 150 10.59 -8.09 -21.39
C HIS A 150 10.70 -6.61 -21.01
N GLN A 151 10.26 -6.26 -19.80
CA GLN A 151 10.27 -4.91 -19.23
C GLN A 151 11.03 -4.94 -17.91
N GLY A 152 12.06 -4.13 -17.79
CA GLY A 152 12.92 -4.10 -16.60
C GLY A 152 12.20 -3.50 -15.39
N GLY A 153 11.55 -4.33 -14.58
CA GLY A 153 10.85 -3.90 -13.37
C GLY A 153 9.51 -3.22 -13.61
N LEU A 154 8.89 -3.47 -14.76
CA LEU A 154 7.55 -3.01 -15.11
C LEU A 154 6.67 -4.21 -15.45
N THR A 155 5.36 -4.08 -15.27
CA THR A 155 4.35 -5.00 -15.83
C THR A 155 3.54 -4.30 -16.91
N PRO A 156 2.89 -5.04 -17.82
CA PRO A 156 1.95 -4.43 -18.75
C PRO A 156 0.89 -3.61 -18.03
N ALA A 157 0.41 -2.55 -18.68
CA ALA A 157 -0.68 -1.75 -18.15
C ALA A 157 -1.95 -2.60 -18.05
N LEU A 158 -2.62 -2.55 -16.90
CA LEU A 158 -3.84 -3.30 -16.63
C LEU A 158 -5.03 -2.65 -17.32
N ASN A 159 -5.84 -3.43 -17.98
CA ASN A 159 -7.12 -3.01 -18.51
C ASN A 159 -8.12 -2.72 -17.38
N ASN A 160 -9.19 -2.00 -17.68
CA ASN A 160 -10.21 -1.65 -16.68
C ASN A 160 -10.83 -2.89 -16.00
N ASP A 161 -10.99 -4.00 -16.73
CA ASP A 161 -11.53 -5.26 -16.18
C ASP A 161 -10.57 -5.95 -15.21
N SER A 162 -9.27 -5.67 -15.32
CA SER A 162 -8.21 -6.24 -14.49
C SER A 162 -7.84 -5.35 -13.29
N ARG A 163 -8.57 -4.27 -13.06
CA ARG A 163 -8.35 -3.29 -11.98
C ARG A 163 -9.53 -3.20 -11.04
N PHE A 164 -9.25 -2.84 -9.79
CA PHE A 164 -10.31 -2.40 -8.89
C PHE A 164 -10.71 -0.97 -9.23
N LEU A 165 -11.88 -0.83 -9.87
CA LEU A 165 -12.44 0.48 -10.19
C LEU A 165 -13.04 1.14 -8.94
N SER A 166 -13.20 2.46 -9.02
CA SER A 166 -13.88 3.23 -7.98
C SER A 166 -15.38 2.89 -7.96
N ILE A 167 -15.93 2.71 -6.77
CA ILE A 167 -17.34 2.42 -6.54
C ILE A 167 -18.04 3.71 -6.15
N THR A 168 -19.08 4.07 -6.90
CA THR A 168 -20.00 5.14 -6.51
C THR A 168 -21.02 4.58 -5.54
N LEU A 169 -21.04 5.10 -4.30
CA LEU A 169 -22.00 4.69 -3.30
C LEU A 169 -23.40 5.21 -3.66
N PRO A 170 -24.47 4.44 -3.35
CA PRO A 170 -25.84 4.93 -3.49
C PRO A 170 -26.03 6.21 -2.65
N PHE A 171 -26.94 7.06 -3.06
CA PHE A 171 -27.23 8.39 -2.49
C PHE A 171 -26.19 9.51 -2.81
N ALA A 172 -25.07 9.24 -3.50
CA ALA A 172 -24.10 10.29 -3.84
C ALA A 172 -24.71 11.40 -4.71
N GLU A 173 -25.61 11.05 -5.63
CA GLU A 173 -26.32 12.00 -6.49
C GLU A 173 -27.43 12.75 -5.75
N GLN A 174 -28.11 12.09 -4.79
CA GLN A 174 -29.20 12.67 -4.03
C GLN A 174 -28.70 13.68 -2.99
N LEU A 175 -27.55 13.40 -2.36
CA LEU A 175 -26.93 14.34 -1.41
C LEU A 175 -26.20 15.50 -2.10
N ALA A 176 -25.92 15.40 -3.40
CA ALA A 176 -25.29 16.49 -4.18
C ALA A 176 -26.07 17.82 -4.15
N PHE A 177 -27.36 17.77 -3.80
CA PHE A 177 -28.21 18.96 -3.68
C PHE A 177 -27.84 19.84 -2.46
N ILE A 178 -27.13 19.32 -1.47
CA ILE A 178 -26.75 20.07 -0.27
C ILE A 178 -25.38 20.72 -0.49
N PRO A 179 -25.24 22.06 -0.44
CA PRO A 179 -24.06 22.77 -0.92
C PRO A 179 -22.76 22.49 -0.16
N VAL A 180 -22.79 21.93 1.05
CA VAL A 180 -21.59 21.57 1.85
C VAL A 180 -21.45 20.06 1.99
N LEU A 181 -22.53 19.35 2.31
CA LEU A 181 -22.50 17.90 2.55
C LEU A 181 -22.37 17.10 1.25
N GLY A 182 -22.89 17.61 0.14
CA GLY A 182 -22.82 16.96 -1.18
C GLY A 182 -21.39 16.75 -1.65
N PRO A 183 -20.54 17.77 -1.72
CA PRO A 183 -19.14 17.64 -2.09
C PRO A 183 -18.35 16.76 -1.13
N ILE A 184 -18.59 16.88 0.20
CA ILE A 184 -17.93 16.05 1.21
C ILE A 184 -18.25 14.57 1.01
N TYR A 185 -19.53 14.23 0.86
CA TYR A 185 -19.92 12.84 0.66
C TYR A 185 -19.39 12.26 -0.65
N LYS A 186 -19.44 13.06 -1.73
CA LYS A 186 -19.04 12.63 -3.07
C LYS A 186 -17.54 12.42 -3.18
N GLU A 187 -16.73 13.34 -2.66
CA GLU A 187 -15.26 13.32 -2.80
C GLU A 187 -14.57 12.53 -1.67
N LEU A 188 -15.11 12.58 -0.43
CA LEU A 188 -14.44 11.97 0.72
C LEU A 188 -14.93 10.56 1.04
N ILE A 189 -16.21 10.26 0.77
CA ILE A 189 -16.81 8.96 1.15
C ILE A 189 -17.06 8.10 -0.08
N SER A 190 -17.55 8.67 -1.19
CA SER A 190 -17.84 7.96 -2.42
C SER A 190 -16.67 8.08 -3.41
N GLY A 191 -16.59 7.20 -4.41
CA GLY A 191 -15.57 7.30 -5.47
C GLY A 191 -14.24 6.61 -5.13
N HIS A 192 -14.15 5.90 -4.01
CA HIS A 192 -12.99 5.11 -3.67
C HIS A 192 -13.10 3.66 -4.16
N THR A 193 -11.96 2.98 -4.27
CA THR A 193 -11.93 1.54 -4.59
C THR A 193 -12.34 0.72 -3.36
N ILE A 194 -12.84 -0.50 -3.58
CA ILE A 194 -13.25 -1.41 -2.50
C ILE A 194 -12.13 -1.63 -1.47
N LEU A 195 -10.88 -1.64 -1.91
CA LEU A 195 -9.72 -1.87 -1.03
C LEU A 195 -9.47 -0.72 -0.05
N VAL A 196 -9.86 0.52 -0.37
CA VAL A 196 -9.84 1.65 0.57
C VAL A 196 -10.80 1.41 1.72
N TYR A 197 -12.04 1.02 1.42
CA TYR A 197 -13.03 0.71 2.46
C TYR A 197 -12.57 -0.45 3.34
N VAL A 198 -11.96 -1.48 2.73
CA VAL A 198 -11.35 -2.60 3.47
C VAL A 198 -10.24 -2.10 4.39
N ALA A 199 -9.37 -1.21 3.92
CA ALA A 199 -8.28 -0.67 4.75
C ALA A 199 -8.82 0.03 6.01
N PHE A 200 -9.84 0.86 5.87
CA PHE A 200 -10.47 1.52 7.02
C PHE A 200 -11.25 0.55 7.91
N ALA A 201 -11.92 -0.46 7.35
CA ALA A 201 -12.63 -1.48 8.13
C ALA A 201 -11.67 -2.40 8.90
N VAL A 202 -10.46 -2.61 8.40
CA VAL A 202 -9.42 -3.41 9.07
C VAL A 202 -8.99 -2.77 10.39
N VAL A 203 -8.98 -1.44 10.51
CA VAL A 203 -8.56 -0.75 11.75
C VAL A 203 -9.39 -1.18 12.97
N PRO A 204 -10.72 -0.99 12.98
CA PRO A 204 -11.55 -1.45 14.12
C PRO A 204 -11.55 -2.97 14.27
N MET A 205 -11.44 -3.73 13.16
CA MET A 205 -11.35 -5.18 13.21
C MET A 205 -10.07 -5.63 13.92
N VAL A 206 -8.91 -5.06 13.60
CA VAL A 206 -7.63 -5.36 14.24
C VAL A 206 -7.66 -4.96 15.71
N TRP A 207 -8.18 -3.79 16.03
CA TRP A 207 -8.37 -3.36 17.40
C TRP A 207 -9.20 -4.39 18.20
N TRP A 208 -10.35 -4.81 17.65
CA TRP A 208 -11.20 -5.82 18.29
C TRP A 208 -10.47 -7.16 18.46
N VAL A 209 -9.77 -7.64 17.43
CA VAL A 209 -9.00 -8.91 17.48
C VAL A 209 -7.90 -8.86 18.54
N VAL A 210 -7.13 -7.76 18.58
CA VAL A 210 -5.97 -7.65 19.49
C VAL A 210 -6.39 -7.41 20.95
N PHE A 211 -7.46 -6.62 21.19
CA PHE A 211 -7.83 -6.21 22.54
C PHE A 211 -9.02 -6.97 23.13
N CYS A 212 -9.95 -7.45 22.32
CA CYS A 212 -11.19 -8.05 22.79
C CYS A 212 -11.26 -9.58 22.62
N THR A 213 -10.29 -10.21 21.92
CA THR A 213 -10.34 -11.68 21.70
C THR A 213 -9.31 -12.44 22.55
N ARG A 214 -9.61 -13.76 22.77
CA ARG A 214 -8.66 -14.67 23.42
C ARG A 214 -7.36 -14.84 22.65
N PHE A 215 -7.41 -14.72 21.32
CA PHE A 215 -6.22 -14.77 20.48
C PHE A 215 -5.33 -13.56 20.73
N GLY A 216 -5.87 -12.35 20.73
CA GLY A 216 -5.12 -11.12 20.99
C GLY A 216 -4.52 -11.08 22.39
N LEU A 217 -5.25 -11.58 23.42
CA LEU A 217 -4.71 -11.70 24.77
C LEU A 217 -3.46 -12.60 24.80
N ARG A 218 -3.54 -13.79 24.19
CA ARG A 218 -2.42 -14.74 24.11
C ARG A 218 -1.26 -14.16 23.31
N LEU A 219 -1.55 -13.44 22.23
CA LEU A 219 -0.56 -12.80 21.37
C LEU A 219 0.27 -11.77 22.15
N ARG A 220 -0.41 -10.87 22.88
CA ARG A 220 0.25 -9.88 23.74
C ARG A 220 1.06 -10.54 24.86
N ALA A 221 0.51 -11.57 25.49
CA ALA A 221 1.24 -12.34 26.52
C ALA A 221 2.53 -12.94 25.98
N VAL A 222 2.54 -13.47 24.73
CA VAL A 222 3.75 -13.99 24.07
C VAL A 222 4.77 -12.87 23.81
N GLY A 223 4.33 -11.68 23.47
CA GLY A 223 5.22 -10.53 23.28
C GLY A 223 5.86 -10.05 24.59
N GLU A 224 5.10 -10.05 25.68
CA GLU A 224 5.57 -9.60 27.01
C GLU A 224 6.50 -10.64 27.67
N ASN A 225 6.04 -11.88 27.78
CA ASN A 225 6.81 -12.95 28.42
C ASN A 225 6.54 -14.33 27.78
N PRO A 226 7.35 -14.72 26.76
CA PRO A 226 7.15 -15.99 26.07
C PRO A 226 7.34 -17.21 26.96
N THR A 227 8.20 -17.14 28.00
CA THR A 227 8.45 -18.25 28.89
C THR A 227 7.26 -18.55 29.81
N ALA A 228 6.57 -17.53 30.31
CA ALA A 228 5.35 -17.68 31.07
C ALA A 228 4.20 -18.28 30.25
N VAL A 229 4.12 -17.98 28.97
CA VAL A 229 3.11 -18.53 28.04
C VAL A 229 3.39 -20.01 27.75
N ASP A 230 4.67 -20.37 27.60
CA ASP A 230 5.09 -21.76 27.38
C ASP A 230 4.80 -22.63 28.61
N THR A 231 5.10 -22.16 29.84
CA THR A 231 4.77 -22.86 31.07
C THR A 231 3.27 -23.02 31.29
N ALA A 232 2.45 -22.13 30.74
CA ALA A 232 0.98 -22.23 30.70
C ALA A 232 0.46 -23.25 29.66
N GLY A 233 1.35 -23.96 28.95
CA GLY A 233 1.02 -25.00 27.97
C GLY A 233 0.59 -24.46 26.59
N LEU A 234 0.83 -23.18 26.30
CA LEU A 234 0.52 -22.60 25.01
C LEU A 234 1.77 -22.53 24.11
N SER A 235 1.65 -22.98 22.86
CA SER A 235 2.79 -22.97 21.94
C SER A 235 3.07 -21.55 21.44
N VAL A 236 4.18 -20.97 21.91
CA VAL A 236 4.70 -19.66 21.51
C VAL A 236 4.98 -19.62 20.02
N ILE A 237 5.61 -20.66 19.47
CA ILE A 237 5.95 -20.77 18.05
C ILE A 237 4.71 -20.65 17.17
N LYS A 238 3.65 -21.42 17.47
CA LYS A 238 2.40 -21.39 16.69
C LYS A 238 1.72 -20.03 16.75
N LEU A 239 1.77 -19.31 17.86
CA LEU A 239 1.18 -17.98 18.01
C LEU A 239 1.94 -16.94 17.20
N ARG A 240 3.27 -16.97 17.21
CA ARG A 240 4.11 -16.09 16.40
C ARG A 240 3.91 -16.31 14.90
N TYR A 241 3.86 -17.54 14.43
CA TYR A 241 3.58 -17.85 13.03
C TYR A 241 2.19 -17.38 12.60
N LYS A 242 1.16 -17.55 13.45
CA LYS A 242 -0.18 -17.02 13.15
C LYS A 242 -0.19 -15.50 13.02
N ALA A 243 0.55 -14.80 13.89
CA ALA A 243 0.67 -13.34 13.81
C ALA A 243 1.33 -12.90 12.49
N LEU A 244 2.44 -13.55 12.11
CA LEU A 244 3.12 -13.26 10.84
C LEU A 244 2.25 -13.57 9.62
N LEU A 245 1.45 -14.65 9.64
CA LEU A 245 0.53 -14.96 8.55
C LEU A 245 -0.57 -13.90 8.40
N ILE A 246 -1.17 -13.46 9.51
CA ILE A 246 -2.16 -12.38 9.48
C ILE A 246 -1.52 -11.09 8.93
N GLY A 247 -0.32 -10.76 9.40
CA GLY A 247 0.47 -9.65 8.86
C GLY A 247 0.75 -9.81 7.36
N GLY A 248 1.09 -11.03 6.92
CA GLY A 248 1.28 -11.36 5.51
C GLY A 248 0.03 -11.12 4.66
N VAL A 249 -1.16 -11.51 5.14
CA VAL A 249 -2.43 -11.25 4.45
C VAL A 249 -2.66 -9.74 4.29
N LEU A 250 -2.52 -8.97 5.36
CA LEU A 250 -2.73 -7.51 5.33
C LEU A 250 -1.73 -6.80 4.41
N CYS A 251 -0.46 -7.22 4.48
CA CYS A 251 0.59 -6.70 3.62
C CYS A 251 0.36 -7.07 2.14
N GLY A 252 -0.18 -8.27 1.88
CA GLY A 252 -0.60 -8.72 0.55
C GLY A 252 -1.71 -7.84 -0.05
N VAL A 253 -2.71 -7.49 0.76
CA VAL A 253 -3.78 -6.56 0.36
C VAL A 253 -3.23 -5.16 0.10
N ALA A 254 -2.29 -4.68 0.94
CA ALA A 254 -1.65 -3.38 0.76
C ALA A 254 -0.88 -3.29 -0.57
N GLY A 255 -0.10 -4.33 -0.91
CA GLY A 255 0.61 -4.37 -2.19
C GLY A 255 -0.31 -4.50 -3.40
N ALA A 256 -1.35 -5.34 -3.32
CA ALA A 256 -2.37 -5.42 -4.36
C ALA A 256 -3.04 -4.08 -4.62
N TYR A 257 -3.36 -3.33 -3.56
CA TYR A 257 -3.91 -1.98 -3.69
C TYR A 257 -3.01 -1.06 -4.52
N LEU A 258 -1.69 -1.06 -4.25
CA LEU A 258 -0.76 -0.20 -4.96
C LEU A 258 -0.76 -0.44 -6.46
N SER A 259 -0.76 -1.69 -6.91
CA SER A 259 -0.59 -2.03 -8.32
C SER A 259 -1.90 -2.17 -9.10
N THR A 260 -3.03 -2.55 -8.44
CA THR A 260 -4.29 -2.83 -9.13
C THR A 260 -5.39 -1.79 -8.87
N ALA A 261 -5.25 -0.95 -7.84
CA ALA A 261 -6.23 0.07 -7.49
C ALA A 261 -5.66 1.49 -7.65
N HIS A 262 -4.50 1.77 -7.05
CA HIS A 262 -3.89 3.10 -7.08
C HIS A 262 -3.22 3.37 -8.42
N ASN A 263 -2.37 2.45 -8.89
CA ASN A 263 -1.73 2.49 -10.20
C ASN A 263 -2.39 1.49 -11.15
N ALA A 264 -2.13 1.66 -12.46
CA ALA A 264 -2.63 0.76 -13.50
C ALA A 264 -1.60 -0.32 -13.88
N GLN A 265 -0.49 -0.38 -13.19
CA GLN A 265 0.63 -1.28 -13.48
C GLN A 265 1.57 -1.34 -12.28
N PHE A 266 2.43 -2.34 -12.24
CA PHE A 266 3.57 -2.35 -11.33
C PHE A 266 4.71 -1.53 -11.92
N THR A 267 5.36 -0.72 -11.10
CA THR A 267 6.59 0.00 -11.43
C THR A 267 7.68 -0.36 -10.44
N ARG A 268 8.93 -0.34 -10.91
CA ARG A 268 10.08 -0.60 -10.05
C ARG A 268 10.03 0.27 -8.80
N ASP A 269 10.29 -0.35 -7.64
CA ASP A 269 10.35 0.32 -6.33
C ASP A 269 9.09 1.16 -6.00
N MET A 270 7.90 0.74 -6.49
CA MET A 270 6.66 1.51 -6.32
C MET A 270 6.22 1.70 -4.86
N THR A 271 6.74 0.90 -3.94
CA THR A 271 6.49 1.06 -2.50
C THR A 271 7.27 2.23 -1.89
N ALA A 272 8.41 2.61 -2.51
CA ALA A 272 9.20 3.82 -2.18
C ALA A 272 9.40 4.05 -0.67
N GLY A 273 9.59 2.99 0.12
CA GLY A 273 9.78 3.08 1.56
C GLY A 273 8.49 3.16 2.39
N GLN A 274 7.32 2.97 1.79
CA GLN A 274 6.03 3.02 2.51
C GLN A 274 5.94 2.01 3.65
N GLY A 275 6.53 0.82 3.51
CA GLY A 275 6.59 -0.17 4.57
C GLY A 275 7.39 0.30 5.78
N TYR A 276 8.49 1.00 5.56
CA TYR A 276 9.28 1.60 6.66
C TYR A 276 8.55 2.76 7.33
N ILE A 277 7.86 3.60 6.55
CA ILE A 277 7.03 4.69 7.08
C ILE A 277 5.89 4.13 7.93
N ALA A 278 5.25 3.06 7.48
CA ALA A 278 4.18 2.38 8.23
C ALA A 278 4.70 1.81 9.56
N LEU A 279 5.90 1.20 9.56
CA LEU A 279 6.54 0.71 10.77
C LEU A 279 6.91 1.86 11.72
N ALA A 280 7.47 2.93 11.19
CA ALA A 280 7.79 4.12 11.97
C ALA A 280 6.53 4.74 12.61
N ALA A 281 5.45 4.87 11.85
CA ALA A 281 4.16 5.36 12.37
C ALA A 281 3.64 4.49 13.52
N LEU A 282 3.77 3.17 13.39
CA LEU A 282 3.39 2.21 14.43
C LEU A 282 4.23 2.39 15.71
N ILE A 283 5.55 2.53 15.58
CA ILE A 283 6.46 2.73 16.71
C ILE A 283 6.16 4.06 17.43
N PHE A 284 6.00 5.15 16.67
CA PHE A 284 5.66 6.47 17.25
C PHE A 284 4.27 6.49 17.90
N GLY A 285 3.32 5.69 17.38
CA GLY A 285 1.99 5.52 17.96
C GLY A 285 1.97 4.73 19.27
N LYS A 286 3.11 4.20 19.72
CA LYS A 286 3.25 3.33 20.93
C LYS A 286 2.34 2.10 20.89
N TRP A 287 2.13 1.55 19.72
CA TRP A 287 1.36 0.29 19.45
C TRP A 287 -0.16 0.40 19.64
#